data_b176d1cf524919c7c0dc9227bd9bba1a
#
_entry.id   b176d1cf524919c7c0dc9227bd9bba1a
#
_cell.length_a   1.000
_cell.length_b   1.000
_cell.length_c   1.000
_cell.angle_alpha   90.00
_cell.angle_beta   90.00
_cell.angle_gamma   90.00
#
_symmetry.space_group_name_H-M   'P 1'
#
loop_
_entity.id
_entity.type
_entity.pdbx_description
1 polymer ?
#
loop_
_entity_poly.entity_id
_entity_poly.type
_entity_poly.pdbx_seq_one_letter_code
_entity_poly.pdbx_strand_id
1 'polypeptide(L)'
;FDPEKNMFLPDRFIKGECPRCHAKDQYGDNCEVCSSVYAPTDLINPYSALSGAKPVLKSSEHFFFKLSDPRCVEFLQEWTQDGVHVQSEVAAKIKEWFGTRTNPDGSTSSGLDDWDISRDAPYFGIEIPDAPGKYFYVWLDAPVGYLASLKNLLNKRGEDYDAYMADPLLEQYHFIGK
;
A
#
# COMPACT_ATOMS: atom_id res chain seq x y z
N PHE A 1 -1.90 14.86 11.46
CA PHE A 1 -0.80 14.75 12.41
C PHE A 1 -1.31 14.99 13.82
N ASP A 2 -0.92 14.14 14.77
CA ASP A 2 -1.23 14.25 16.19
C ASP A 2 -0.09 15.05 16.88
N PRO A 3 -0.36 16.24 17.39
CA PRO A 3 0.67 17.06 18.02
C PRO A 3 1.11 16.55 19.40
N GLU A 4 0.27 15.78 20.10
CA GLU A 4 0.63 15.22 21.41
C GLU A 4 1.49 13.96 21.29
N LYS A 5 1.19 13.11 20.28
CA LYS A 5 1.97 11.90 19.99
C LYS A 5 3.13 12.15 19.03
N ASN A 6 3.20 13.35 18.44
CA ASN A 6 4.20 13.74 17.44
C ASN A 6 4.31 12.74 16.29
N MET A 7 3.15 12.30 15.73
CA MET A 7 3.10 11.31 14.67
C MET A 7 2.01 11.61 13.66
N PHE A 8 2.19 11.15 12.40
CA PHE A 8 1.12 11.12 11.43
C PHE A 8 0.12 10.00 11.78
N LEU A 9 -1.16 10.31 11.62
CA LEU A 9 -2.23 9.38 11.95
C LEU A 9 -2.65 8.59 10.71
N PRO A 10 -2.44 7.27 10.69
CA PRO A 10 -3.13 6.38 9.75
C PRO A 10 -4.66 6.49 9.90
N ASP A 11 -5.40 6.17 8.87
CA ASP A 11 -6.86 6.29 8.79
C ASP A 11 -7.59 5.67 9.98
N ARG A 12 -7.09 4.54 10.49
CA ARG A 12 -7.64 3.84 11.67
C ARG A 12 -7.37 4.54 13.01
N PHE A 13 -6.49 5.53 13.04
CA PHE A 13 -6.16 6.29 14.26
C PHE A 13 -6.71 7.71 14.26
N ILE A 14 -7.45 8.08 13.22
CA ILE A 14 -8.24 9.30 13.19
C ILE A 14 -9.72 8.96 13.17
N LYS A 15 -10.49 9.62 13.98
CA LYS A 15 -11.94 9.47 14.05
C LYS A 15 -12.62 10.83 14.00
N GLY A 16 -13.90 10.81 13.60
CA GLY A 16 -14.71 12.01 13.55
C GLY A 16 -16.15 11.70 13.15
N GLU A 17 -16.87 12.74 12.81
CA GLU A 17 -18.23 12.63 12.31
C GLU A 17 -18.21 12.49 10.79
N CYS A 18 -19.00 11.55 10.26
CA CYS A 18 -19.10 11.31 8.83
C CYS A 18 -19.59 12.57 8.08
N PRO A 19 -18.94 13.02 7.02
CA PRO A 19 -19.36 14.21 6.28
C PRO A 19 -20.67 14.02 5.51
N ARG A 20 -21.15 12.77 5.38
CA ARG A 20 -22.38 12.48 4.63
C ARG A 20 -23.60 12.21 5.49
N CYS A 21 -23.51 11.30 6.47
CA CYS A 21 -24.65 10.90 7.30
C CYS A 21 -24.57 11.41 8.73
N HIS A 22 -23.53 12.13 9.10
CA HIS A 22 -23.30 12.68 10.44
C HIS A 22 -23.20 11.64 11.57
N ALA A 23 -22.97 10.37 11.24
CA ALA A 23 -22.67 9.34 12.23
C ALA A 23 -21.36 9.69 12.93
N LYS A 24 -21.34 9.59 14.25
CA LYS A 24 -20.16 9.90 15.08
C LYS A 24 -19.19 8.74 15.11
N ASP A 25 -17.94 9.03 15.50
CA ASP A 25 -16.87 8.06 15.77
C ASP A 25 -16.48 7.21 14.56
N GLN A 26 -16.68 7.74 13.35
CA GLN A 26 -16.30 7.06 12.12
C GLN A 26 -14.80 7.20 11.84
N TYR A 27 -14.21 6.20 11.16
CA TYR A 27 -12.80 6.18 10.79
C TYR A 27 -12.46 7.14 9.64
N GLY A 28 -11.15 7.37 9.43
CA GLY A 28 -10.65 8.37 8.49
C GLY A 28 -10.86 8.06 7.01
N ASP A 29 -11.19 6.83 6.65
CA ASP A 29 -11.31 6.37 5.26
C ASP A 29 -12.74 6.03 4.84
N ASN A 30 -13.58 5.59 5.79
CA ASN A 30 -14.94 5.14 5.48
C ASN A 30 -15.90 5.30 6.66
N CYS A 31 -17.19 5.31 6.34
CA CYS A 31 -18.28 5.30 7.32
C CYS A 31 -18.86 3.89 7.45
N GLU A 32 -18.83 3.34 8.64
CA GLU A 32 -19.41 2.02 8.92
C GLU A 32 -20.96 2.03 8.88
N VAL A 33 -21.59 3.21 8.97
CA VAL A 33 -23.06 3.36 8.98
C VAL A 33 -23.63 3.49 7.57
N CYS A 34 -23.03 4.35 6.72
CA CYS A 34 -23.57 4.61 5.37
C CYS A 34 -22.64 4.14 4.24
N SER A 35 -21.54 3.47 4.58
CA SER A 35 -20.55 2.91 3.64
C SER A 35 -19.94 3.94 2.67
N SER A 36 -20.03 5.24 2.96
CA SER A 36 -19.35 6.25 2.15
C SER A 36 -17.86 6.28 2.42
N VAL A 37 -17.08 6.44 1.35
CA VAL A 37 -15.63 6.63 1.39
C VAL A 37 -15.33 8.13 1.30
N TYR A 38 -14.34 8.60 2.03
CA TYR A 38 -13.91 9.99 2.11
C TYR A 38 -12.44 10.08 2.55
N ALA A 39 -11.82 11.25 2.38
CA ALA A 39 -10.49 11.48 2.93
C ALA A 39 -10.55 11.81 4.44
N PRO A 40 -9.52 11.50 5.23
CA PRO A 40 -9.46 11.85 6.64
C PRO A 40 -9.68 13.34 6.93
N THR A 41 -9.33 14.18 5.97
CA THR A 41 -9.52 15.64 6.03
C THR A 41 -10.97 16.10 5.90
N ASP A 42 -11.86 15.22 5.41
CA ASP A 42 -13.28 15.53 5.22
C ASP A 42 -14.11 15.28 6.48
N LEU A 43 -13.54 14.56 7.47
CA LEU A 43 -14.20 14.30 8.73
C LEU A 43 -14.59 15.59 9.46
N ILE A 44 -15.78 15.62 9.99
CA ILE A 44 -16.26 16.72 10.82
C ILE A 44 -15.78 16.47 12.25
N ASN A 45 -15.21 17.51 12.88
CA ASN A 45 -14.67 17.43 14.24
C ASN A 45 -13.72 16.24 14.46
N PRO A 46 -12.65 16.09 13.62
CA PRO A 46 -11.75 14.98 13.76
C PRO A 46 -10.96 15.01 15.07
N TYR A 47 -10.66 13.83 15.60
CA TYR A 47 -9.81 13.66 16.77
C TYR A 47 -8.90 12.43 16.61
N SER A 48 -7.76 12.44 17.29
CA SER A 48 -6.87 11.30 17.38
C SER A 48 -7.49 10.22 18.28
N ALA A 49 -7.60 9.00 17.77
CA ALA A 49 -8.03 7.86 18.59
C ALA A 49 -6.98 7.43 19.63
N LEU A 50 -5.75 7.97 19.54
CA LEU A 50 -4.64 7.66 20.45
C LEU A 50 -4.51 8.61 21.61
N SER A 51 -4.74 9.92 21.38
CA SER A 51 -4.57 10.96 22.39
C SER A 51 -5.86 11.73 22.70
N GLY A 52 -6.84 11.68 21.81
CA GLY A 52 -8.02 12.56 21.87
C GLY A 52 -7.76 13.97 21.34
N ALA A 53 -6.50 14.31 21.01
CA ALA A 53 -6.16 15.62 20.49
C ALA A 53 -6.78 15.90 19.13
N LYS A 54 -7.01 17.19 18.85
CA LYS A 54 -7.43 17.62 17.50
C LYS A 54 -6.24 17.52 16.56
N PRO A 55 -6.33 16.73 15.48
CA PRO A 55 -5.26 16.63 14.51
C PRO A 55 -5.04 17.94 13.77
N VAL A 56 -3.80 18.14 13.30
CA VAL A 56 -3.42 19.26 12.45
C VAL A 56 -2.94 18.78 11.10
N LEU A 57 -3.17 19.55 10.06
CA LEU A 57 -2.60 19.27 8.74
C LEU A 57 -1.10 19.54 8.77
N LYS A 58 -0.32 18.60 8.29
CA LYS A 58 1.13 18.68 8.20
C LYS A 58 1.59 17.97 6.94
N SER A 59 2.45 18.59 6.17
CA SER A 59 3.07 17.97 5.00
C SER A 59 4.26 17.11 5.42
N SER A 60 4.48 16.03 4.70
CA SER A 60 5.67 15.20 4.79
C SER A 60 6.16 14.86 3.39
N GLU A 61 7.48 14.69 3.25
CA GLU A 61 8.07 14.19 2.02
C GLU A 61 7.96 12.67 1.99
N HIS A 62 7.60 12.12 0.84
CA HIS A 62 7.46 10.68 0.66
C HIS A 62 8.24 10.21 -0.57
N PHE A 63 8.65 8.94 -0.53
CA PHE A 63 9.27 8.26 -1.65
C PHE A 63 8.20 7.49 -2.42
N PHE A 64 8.17 7.69 -3.73
CA PHE A 64 7.24 7.00 -4.62
C PHE A 64 8.00 6.08 -5.58
N PHE A 65 7.55 4.86 -5.69
CA PHE A 65 7.92 4.00 -6.80
C PHE A 65 7.10 4.42 -8.02
N LYS A 66 7.79 4.74 -9.13
CA LYS A 66 7.15 5.22 -10.35
C LYS A 66 6.47 4.08 -11.10
N LEU A 67 5.37 3.58 -10.54
CA LEU A 67 4.61 2.47 -11.11
C LEU A 67 3.93 2.86 -12.44
N SER A 68 3.67 4.15 -12.65
CA SER A 68 3.16 4.73 -13.90
C SER A 68 4.19 4.77 -15.04
N ASP A 69 5.47 4.41 -14.80
CA ASP A 69 6.48 4.33 -15.87
C ASP A 69 6.03 3.31 -16.92
N PRO A 70 6.06 3.68 -18.24
CA PRO A 70 5.62 2.78 -19.30
C PRO A 70 6.25 1.38 -19.28
N ARG A 71 7.52 1.27 -18.86
CA ARG A 71 8.20 -0.03 -18.71
C ARG A 71 7.59 -0.91 -17.64
N CYS A 72 7.14 -0.30 -16.52
CA CYS A 72 6.46 -1.04 -15.46
C CYS A 72 5.06 -1.48 -15.91
N VAL A 73 4.34 -0.58 -16.58
CA VAL A 73 3.00 -0.88 -17.11
C VAL A 73 3.06 -1.99 -18.14
N GLU A 74 3.98 -1.92 -19.11
CA GLU A 74 4.17 -2.92 -20.16
C GLU A 74 4.53 -4.29 -19.55
N PHE A 75 5.52 -4.34 -18.65
CA PHE A 75 5.88 -5.56 -17.95
C PHE A 75 4.69 -6.18 -17.20
N LEU A 76 3.94 -5.38 -16.45
CA LEU A 76 2.78 -5.88 -15.71
C LEU A 76 1.67 -6.37 -16.63
N GLN A 77 1.43 -5.67 -17.74
CA GLN A 77 0.45 -6.11 -18.74
C GLN A 77 0.86 -7.45 -19.35
N GLU A 78 2.10 -7.59 -19.82
CA GLU A 78 2.61 -8.84 -20.36
C GLU A 78 2.50 -9.97 -19.35
N TRP A 79 3.03 -9.76 -18.14
CA TRP A 79 3.10 -10.80 -17.12
C TRP A 79 1.73 -11.24 -16.58
N THR A 80 0.80 -10.30 -16.38
CA THR A 80 -0.52 -10.61 -15.78
C THR A 80 -1.57 -11.05 -16.80
N GLN A 81 -1.35 -10.80 -18.11
CA GLN A 81 -2.33 -11.11 -19.16
C GLN A 81 -1.91 -12.28 -20.05
N ASP A 82 -0.80 -12.96 -19.76
CA ASP A 82 -0.29 -14.09 -20.54
C ASP A 82 -1.07 -15.40 -20.34
N GLY A 83 -1.97 -15.44 -19.36
CA GLY A 83 -2.79 -16.62 -19.04
C GLY A 83 -2.05 -17.73 -18.28
N VAL A 84 -0.82 -17.49 -17.85
CA VAL A 84 0.04 -18.45 -17.14
C VAL A 84 0.24 -18.07 -15.67
N HIS A 85 0.59 -16.79 -15.40
CA HIS A 85 1.06 -16.37 -14.09
C HIS A 85 -0.05 -16.04 -13.10
N VAL A 86 -1.24 -15.66 -13.56
CA VAL A 86 -2.38 -15.33 -12.69
C VAL A 86 -3.67 -16.01 -13.17
N GLN A 87 -4.56 -16.27 -12.23
CA GLN A 87 -5.88 -16.81 -12.53
C GLN A 87 -6.68 -15.86 -13.43
N SER A 88 -7.55 -16.39 -14.28
CA SER A 88 -8.34 -15.62 -15.27
C SER A 88 -9.17 -14.50 -14.64
N GLU A 89 -9.79 -14.75 -13.48
CA GLU A 89 -10.59 -13.77 -12.75
C GLU A 89 -9.72 -12.62 -12.20
N VAL A 90 -8.53 -12.96 -11.72
CA VAL A 90 -7.54 -11.98 -11.22
C VAL A 90 -6.98 -11.17 -12.39
N ALA A 91 -6.62 -11.82 -13.51
CA ALA A 91 -6.16 -11.14 -14.73
C ALA A 91 -7.20 -10.14 -15.25
N ALA A 92 -8.48 -10.55 -15.31
CA ALA A 92 -9.59 -9.68 -15.71
C ALA A 92 -9.71 -8.46 -14.80
N LYS A 93 -9.55 -8.63 -13.48
CA LYS A 93 -9.59 -7.52 -12.52
C LYS A 93 -8.39 -6.58 -12.66
N ILE A 94 -7.18 -7.13 -12.80
CA ILE A 94 -5.96 -6.32 -12.99
C ILE A 94 -6.04 -5.54 -14.30
N LYS A 95 -6.63 -6.10 -15.35
CA LYS A 95 -6.81 -5.42 -16.64
C LYS A 95 -7.56 -4.09 -16.51
N GLU A 96 -8.48 -3.97 -15.57
CA GLU A 96 -9.20 -2.72 -15.30
C GLU A 96 -8.24 -1.60 -14.82
N TRP A 97 -7.13 -1.96 -14.14
CA TRP A 97 -6.16 -1.00 -13.61
C TRP A 97 -5.27 -0.39 -14.70
N PHE A 98 -5.16 -1.01 -15.85
CA PHE A 98 -4.41 -0.47 -17.00
C PHE A 98 -5.25 0.50 -17.84
N GLY A 99 -6.55 0.61 -17.53
CA GLY A 99 -7.45 1.53 -18.24
C GLY A 99 -7.13 3.00 -17.96
N THR A 100 -7.56 3.85 -18.86
CA THR A 100 -7.47 5.31 -18.66
C THR A 100 -8.56 5.74 -17.69
N ARG A 101 -8.20 6.53 -16.70
CA ARG A 101 -9.16 7.19 -15.78
C ARG A 101 -9.38 8.63 -16.21
N THR A 102 -10.63 9.07 -16.16
CA THR A 102 -10.97 10.49 -16.34
C THR A 102 -11.04 11.11 -14.94
N ASN A 103 -10.21 12.10 -14.71
CA ASN A 103 -10.17 12.85 -13.46
C ASN A 103 -11.36 13.82 -13.36
N PRO A 104 -11.71 14.31 -12.16
CA PRO A 104 -12.80 15.28 -11.98
C PRO A 104 -12.63 16.59 -12.77
N ASP A 105 -11.40 16.96 -13.11
CA ASP A 105 -11.05 18.14 -13.93
C ASP A 105 -11.15 17.90 -15.45
N GLY A 106 -11.56 16.69 -15.87
CA GLY A 106 -11.68 16.29 -17.28
C GLY A 106 -10.37 15.81 -17.91
N SER A 107 -9.25 15.85 -17.20
CA SER A 107 -7.99 15.25 -17.67
C SER A 107 -8.05 13.73 -17.62
N THR A 108 -7.21 13.08 -18.42
CA THR A 108 -7.05 11.61 -18.39
C THR A 108 -5.70 11.25 -17.81
N SER A 109 -5.68 10.29 -16.88
CA SER A 109 -4.47 9.69 -16.33
C SER A 109 -4.37 8.21 -16.69
N SER A 110 -3.16 7.66 -16.63
CA SER A 110 -2.97 6.21 -16.62
C SER A 110 -3.72 5.61 -15.45
N GLY A 111 -4.20 4.39 -15.60
CA GLY A 111 -4.91 3.69 -14.53
C GLY A 111 -4.03 3.29 -13.35
N LEU A 112 -2.71 3.21 -13.54
CA LEU A 112 -1.74 2.95 -12.48
C LEU A 112 -1.13 4.26 -12.01
N ASP A 113 -1.34 4.58 -10.74
CA ASP A 113 -0.71 5.70 -10.05
C ASP A 113 0.64 5.27 -9.46
N ASP A 114 1.53 6.25 -9.23
CA ASP A 114 2.78 6.00 -8.53
C ASP A 114 2.51 5.54 -7.09
N TRP A 115 3.29 4.59 -6.63
CA TRP A 115 3.06 3.94 -5.35
C TRP A 115 3.90 4.56 -4.24
N ASP A 116 3.27 5.11 -3.21
CA ASP A 116 3.94 5.57 -1.99
C ASP A 116 4.51 4.38 -1.20
N ILE A 117 5.83 4.27 -1.21
CA ILE A 117 6.60 3.20 -0.57
C ILE A 117 7.22 3.60 0.77
N SER A 118 6.91 4.78 1.28
CA SER A 118 7.48 5.30 2.53
C SER A 118 6.47 5.55 3.62
N ARG A 119 6.95 5.53 4.87
CA ARG A 119 6.18 5.90 6.06
C ARG A 119 7.05 6.72 7.00
N ASP A 120 6.43 7.68 7.69
CA ASP A 120 7.09 8.48 8.70
C ASP A 120 7.23 7.75 10.04
N ALA A 121 8.28 8.07 10.79
CA ALA A 121 8.40 7.66 12.17
C ALA A 121 7.23 8.23 13.04
N PRO A 122 6.79 7.51 14.10
CA PRO A 122 7.23 6.18 14.49
C PRO A 122 6.56 5.08 13.64
N TYR A 123 7.35 4.23 13.06
CA TYR A 123 6.87 3.12 12.24
C TYR A 123 7.73 1.88 12.47
N PHE A 124 7.11 0.70 12.55
CA PHE A 124 7.83 -0.56 12.64
C PHE A 124 8.12 -1.08 11.22
N GLY A 125 9.38 -1.07 10.83
CA GLY A 125 9.79 -1.46 9.49
C GLY A 125 11.28 -1.26 9.26
N ILE A 126 11.71 -1.43 8.01
CA ILE A 126 13.09 -1.21 7.57
C ILE A 126 13.25 0.28 7.24
N GLU A 127 14.22 0.93 7.87
CA GLU A 127 14.52 2.34 7.59
C GLU A 127 15.10 2.48 6.17
N ILE A 128 14.65 3.53 5.47
CA ILE A 128 15.14 3.81 4.12
C ILE A 128 16.57 4.35 4.22
N PRO A 129 17.55 3.77 3.51
CA PRO A 129 18.91 4.28 3.48
C PRO A 129 18.95 5.77 3.13
N ASP A 130 19.81 6.53 3.80
CA ASP A 130 20.01 7.97 3.60
C ASP A 130 18.77 8.86 3.83
N ALA A 131 17.72 8.32 4.46
CA ALA A 131 16.49 9.04 4.78
C ALA A 131 16.06 8.79 6.24
N PRO A 132 16.76 9.37 7.24
CA PRO A 132 16.48 9.15 8.65
C PRO A 132 15.03 9.46 9.03
N GLY A 133 14.39 8.53 9.76
CA GLY A 133 12.99 8.66 10.17
C GLY A 133 11.97 8.30 9.08
N LYS A 134 12.43 7.80 7.94
CA LYS A 134 11.59 7.23 6.87
C LYS A 134 11.78 5.73 6.79
N TYR A 135 10.68 5.02 6.68
CA TYR A 135 10.65 3.55 6.67
C TYR A 135 9.97 3.05 5.40
N PHE A 136 10.41 1.90 4.91
CA PHE A 136 9.68 1.25 3.82
C PHE A 136 8.30 0.81 4.26
N TYR A 137 7.32 1.01 3.39
CA TYR A 137 5.96 0.55 3.60
C TYR A 137 5.91 -0.98 3.60
N VAL A 138 5.17 -1.55 4.54
CA VAL A 138 5.10 -2.99 4.77
C VAL A 138 4.79 -3.84 3.53
N TRP A 139 4.03 -3.33 2.58
CA TRP A 139 3.73 -4.07 1.35
C TRP A 139 4.89 -4.11 0.35
N LEU A 140 5.95 -3.32 0.57
CA LEU A 140 7.19 -3.46 -0.18
C LEU A 140 8.10 -4.54 0.42
N ASP A 141 8.20 -4.62 1.74
CA ASP A 141 9.10 -5.55 2.43
C ASP A 141 8.46 -6.92 2.72
N ALA A 142 7.14 -6.99 2.91
CA ALA A 142 6.45 -8.24 3.23
C ALA A 142 6.68 -9.37 2.21
N PRO A 143 6.61 -9.15 0.88
CA PRO A 143 6.93 -10.20 -0.09
C PRO A 143 8.37 -10.71 0.02
N VAL A 144 9.33 -9.83 0.34
CA VAL A 144 10.74 -10.19 0.56
C VAL A 144 10.88 -11.11 1.77
N GLY A 145 10.03 -10.96 2.78
CA GLY A 145 10.01 -11.80 3.96
C GLY A 145 9.82 -13.30 3.66
N TYR A 146 9.00 -13.64 2.67
CA TYR A 146 8.80 -15.04 2.24
C TYR A 146 10.07 -15.60 1.60
N LEU A 147 10.73 -14.84 0.72
CA LEU A 147 12.00 -15.23 0.09
C LEU A 147 13.11 -15.34 1.12
N ALA A 148 13.19 -14.41 2.07
CA ALA A 148 14.16 -14.44 3.16
C ALA A 148 13.96 -15.67 4.08
N SER A 149 12.72 -16.06 4.37
CA SER A 149 12.39 -17.26 5.14
C SER A 149 12.85 -18.53 4.41
N LEU A 150 12.60 -18.62 3.12
CA LEU A 150 13.07 -19.73 2.29
C LEU A 150 14.60 -19.80 2.28
N LYS A 151 15.27 -18.67 2.04
CA LYS A 151 16.72 -18.58 2.05
C LYS A 151 17.33 -19.03 3.39
N ASN A 152 16.73 -18.58 4.50
CA ASN A 152 17.16 -19.00 5.83
C ASN A 152 16.98 -20.53 6.06
N LEU A 153 15.88 -21.09 5.57
CA LEU A 153 15.65 -22.54 5.66
C LEU A 153 16.70 -23.34 4.87
N LEU A 154 16.94 -22.96 3.62
CA LEU A 154 17.91 -23.63 2.76
C LEU A 154 19.32 -23.53 3.34
N ASN A 155 19.73 -22.35 3.81
CA ASN A 155 21.01 -22.16 4.50
C ASN A 155 21.17 -23.10 5.73
N LYS A 156 20.10 -23.26 6.53
CA LYS A 156 20.11 -24.20 7.67
C LYS A 156 20.23 -25.66 7.26
N ARG A 157 19.81 -25.99 6.04
CA ARG A 157 19.93 -27.34 5.46
C ARG A 157 21.24 -27.57 4.70
N GLY A 158 22.06 -26.52 4.53
CA GLY A 158 23.28 -26.58 3.73
C GLY A 158 23.01 -26.60 2.22
N GLU A 159 21.83 -26.15 1.80
CA GLU A 159 21.40 -26.06 0.41
C GLU A 159 21.65 -24.63 -0.13
N ASP A 160 22.06 -24.54 -1.40
CA ASP A 160 22.29 -23.25 -2.05
C ASP A 160 20.96 -22.63 -2.53
N TYR A 161 20.67 -21.41 -2.05
CA TYR A 161 19.42 -20.71 -2.38
C TYR A 161 19.34 -20.33 -3.86
N ASP A 162 20.44 -19.84 -4.44
CA ASP A 162 20.44 -19.35 -5.82
C ASP A 162 20.31 -20.52 -6.81
N ALA A 163 20.97 -21.65 -6.52
CA ALA A 163 20.78 -22.88 -7.28
C ALA A 163 19.37 -23.43 -7.16
N TYR A 164 18.77 -23.39 -5.96
CA TYR A 164 17.38 -23.80 -5.75
C TYR A 164 16.41 -22.94 -6.56
N MET A 165 16.57 -21.62 -6.53
CA MET A 165 15.69 -20.69 -7.26
C MET A 165 15.88 -20.73 -8.77
N ALA A 166 17.05 -21.20 -9.25
CA ALA A 166 17.35 -21.36 -10.68
C ALA A 166 16.88 -22.70 -11.27
N ASP A 167 16.33 -23.61 -10.43
CA ASP A 167 15.84 -24.90 -10.90
C ASP A 167 14.66 -24.71 -11.86
N PRO A 168 14.76 -25.14 -13.15
CA PRO A 168 13.66 -24.98 -14.13
C PRO A 168 12.42 -25.79 -13.80
N LEU A 169 12.51 -26.72 -12.85
CA LEU A 169 11.37 -27.51 -12.36
C LEU A 169 10.71 -26.92 -11.11
N LEU A 170 11.28 -25.80 -10.59
CA LEU A 170 10.69 -25.15 -9.43
C LEU A 170 9.38 -24.45 -9.83
N GLU A 171 8.33 -24.79 -9.11
CA GLU A 171 7.07 -24.05 -9.15
C GLU A 171 6.87 -23.31 -7.84
N GLN A 172 6.55 -22.02 -7.94
CA GLN A 172 6.28 -21.17 -6.77
C GLN A 172 4.88 -20.55 -6.88
N TYR A 173 4.06 -20.77 -5.87
CA TYR A 173 2.69 -20.27 -5.83
C TYR A 173 2.55 -19.24 -4.70
N HIS A 174 1.96 -18.09 -5.02
CA HIS A 174 1.61 -17.04 -4.06
C HIS A 174 0.09 -16.97 -3.90
N PHE A 175 -0.41 -17.31 -2.71
CA PHE A 175 -1.83 -17.21 -2.38
C PHE A 175 -2.07 -15.88 -1.67
N ILE A 176 -2.74 -14.95 -2.37
CA ILE A 176 -2.99 -13.58 -1.89
C ILE A 176 -4.48 -13.46 -1.61
N GLY A 177 -4.83 -13.16 -0.36
CA GLY A 177 -6.19 -12.87 0.07
C GLY A 177 -6.64 -11.45 -0.33
N LYS A 178 -7.93 -11.17 -0.07
CA LYS A 178 -8.49 -9.82 -0.22
C LYS A 178 -7.99 -8.90 0.88
#